data_1304463612a025637aa64245b04f157c
#
_entry.id   1304463612a025637aa64245b04f157c
#
_cell.length_a   1.000
_cell.length_b   1.000
_cell.length_c   1.000
_cell.angle_alpha   90.00
_cell.angle_beta   90.00
_cell.angle_gamma   90.00
#
_symmetry.space_group_name_H-M   'P 1'
#
loop_
_entity.id
_entity.type
_entity.pdbx_description
1 polymer ?
#
loop_
_entity_poly.entity_id
_entity_poly.type
_entity_poly.pdbx_seq_one_letter_code
_entity_poly.pdbx_strand_id
1 'polypeptide(L)'
;MINKQLRAAAESAPPVADGLPPSIHPQVFQHTVNQADMAISITDVQGNILYINPAFTRVTGYASEEAVGQNQSILSNHSMPRELYQGLWQTISHGEHWGGRLINRRKDGSKYLAELSISPVVSAAGEVLNYLGMHRDITEVHRLESEVRNQKALIESVVDAAPVVIALLDVDDRVVLDNHDYKKLQADLGMAEPAPILMSAVRASLELDSGRGRRTSGYLFLDREVRLDPPGGRSPRWFSCSGSRVREDDTSADAFLASQGRDYLLLVAKEITSLRLQQEKVRVAALQVLMADEDRVSGLRESLAAATFRLEGPLNMMASVVGMLARRKGETDAMSVALTEAITAGQQALKDLRSMIPGETREAIGAVNLNELLRDVLDLSTGRLLAAGITVIWQPQAMLPALQGAPNKLRSMFKALIDNAIEAMNTRGCRERELTVASKARLGGIEVDIADTGPGIDGAQILKVFEPFHTTKRGGCHLGTGLSSAQQVVAEHGGFIEIEPTTTRGCRVRVLLPLDRRP
;
A
#
# COMPACT_ATOMS: atom_id res chain seq x y z
N MET A 1 -68.91 33.82 -29.06
CA MET A 1 -70.28 33.73 -28.51
C MET A 1 -70.27 33.28 -27.02
N ILE A 2 -69.22 32.67 -26.50
CA ILE A 2 -69.16 32.18 -25.12
C ILE A 2 -69.03 33.31 -24.07
N ASN A 3 -68.45 34.48 -24.44
CA ASN A 3 -68.22 35.60 -23.50
C ASN A 3 -69.51 36.49 -23.27
N LYS A 4 -70.59 36.31 -24.04
CA LYS A 4 -71.82 37.02 -23.86
C LYS A 4 -72.82 36.30 -22.95
N GLN A 5 -72.75 35.01 -22.84
CA GLN A 5 -73.56 34.17 -21.91
C GLN A 5 -73.05 34.20 -20.48
N LEU A 6 -71.75 34.42 -20.27
CA LEU A 6 -71.16 34.54 -18.93
C LEU A 6 -71.46 35.88 -18.24
N ARG A 7 -71.72 36.96 -19.03
CA ARG A 7 -72.13 38.28 -18.48
C ARG A 7 -73.59 38.32 -18.04
N ALA A 8 -74.47 37.56 -18.66
CA ALA A 8 -75.90 37.54 -18.33
C ALA A 8 -76.22 36.71 -17.08
N ALA A 9 -75.32 35.78 -16.70
CA ALA A 9 -75.47 34.97 -15.48
C ALA A 9 -74.97 35.71 -14.23
N ALA A 10 -74.18 36.77 -14.35
CA ALA A 10 -73.63 37.56 -13.24
C ALA A 10 -74.59 38.61 -12.65
N GLU A 11 -75.67 38.94 -13.37
CA GLU A 11 -76.62 40.00 -12.94
C GLU A 11 -77.83 39.49 -12.14
N SER A 12 -77.99 38.20 -11.91
CA SER A 12 -79.11 37.61 -11.17
C SER A 12 -78.74 36.85 -9.87
N ALA A 13 -77.56 37.06 -9.29
CA ALA A 13 -77.18 36.43 -8.06
C ALA A 13 -77.58 37.26 -6.83
N PRO A 14 -78.10 36.61 -5.71
CA PRO A 14 -78.40 37.33 -4.48
C PRO A 14 -77.12 37.80 -3.82
N PRO A 15 -77.16 38.84 -2.93
CA PRO A 15 -75.99 39.39 -2.28
C PRO A 15 -75.23 38.30 -1.46
N VAL A 16 -74.00 38.10 -1.85
CA VAL A 16 -73.06 37.17 -1.20
C VAL A 16 -72.56 37.78 0.08
N ALA A 17 -72.57 36.99 1.15
CA ALA A 17 -72.03 37.37 2.45
C ALA A 17 -70.60 37.96 2.32
N ASP A 18 -70.34 39.01 3.11
CA ASP A 18 -69.12 39.81 3.10
C ASP A 18 -67.83 38.97 3.01
N GLY A 19 -67.04 39.21 1.96
CA GLY A 19 -65.65 38.76 1.86
C GLY A 19 -65.30 37.84 0.69
N LEU A 20 -66.24 37.30 -0.09
CA LEU A 20 -65.95 36.44 -1.25
C LEU A 20 -66.10 37.19 -2.57
N PRO A 21 -65.19 37.03 -3.54
CA PRO A 21 -65.38 37.61 -4.85
C PRO A 21 -66.66 37.04 -5.51
N PRO A 22 -67.48 37.88 -6.16
CA PRO A 22 -68.85 37.53 -6.63
C PRO A 22 -68.89 36.40 -7.69
N SER A 23 -67.78 35.82 -8.03
CA SER A 23 -67.63 34.78 -9.06
C SER A 23 -67.47 33.35 -8.52
N ILE A 24 -67.30 33.15 -7.20
CA ILE A 24 -67.04 31.82 -6.63
C ILE A 24 -68.21 31.38 -5.76
N HIS A 25 -68.94 30.35 -6.21
CA HIS A 25 -70.07 29.76 -5.48
C HIS A 25 -69.58 29.02 -4.22
N PRO A 26 -70.25 29.11 -3.04
CA PRO A 26 -69.86 28.40 -1.81
C PRO A 26 -69.66 26.90 -2.00
N GLN A 27 -70.37 26.23 -2.91
CA GLN A 27 -70.17 24.84 -3.27
C GLN A 27 -68.78 24.53 -3.85
N VAL A 28 -68.14 25.54 -4.53
CA VAL A 28 -66.80 25.36 -5.08
C VAL A 28 -65.77 25.21 -3.96
N PHE A 29 -65.92 25.99 -2.86
CA PHE A 29 -65.04 25.84 -1.68
C PHE A 29 -65.17 24.46 -1.04
N GLN A 30 -66.40 24.00 -0.89
CA GLN A 30 -66.65 22.66 -0.30
C GLN A 30 -66.05 21.56 -1.21
N HIS A 31 -66.23 21.66 -2.52
CA HIS A 31 -65.61 20.73 -3.47
C HIS A 31 -64.08 20.79 -3.44
N THR A 32 -63.50 21.97 -3.35
CA THR A 32 -62.04 22.14 -3.27
C THR A 32 -61.47 21.47 -2.01
N VAL A 33 -62.09 21.70 -0.85
CA VAL A 33 -61.67 21.08 0.41
C VAL A 33 -61.85 19.55 0.36
N ASN A 34 -62.93 19.06 -0.29
CA ASN A 34 -63.17 17.63 -0.43
C ASN A 34 -62.17 16.93 -1.39
N GLN A 35 -61.65 17.66 -2.39
CA GLN A 35 -60.69 17.14 -3.35
C GLN A 35 -59.24 17.28 -2.88
N ALA A 36 -59.00 17.98 -1.77
CA ALA A 36 -57.66 18.16 -1.24
C ALA A 36 -57.09 16.80 -0.78
N ASP A 37 -55.83 16.52 -1.11
CA ASP A 37 -55.12 15.33 -0.66
C ASP A 37 -54.64 15.44 0.79
N MET A 38 -54.71 16.62 1.38
CA MET A 38 -54.37 16.86 2.79
C MET A 38 -55.61 16.62 3.66
N ALA A 39 -55.42 15.94 4.78
CA ALA A 39 -56.49 15.73 5.75
C ALA A 39 -56.85 17.05 6.43
N ILE A 40 -58.10 17.43 6.33
CA ILE A 40 -58.66 18.71 6.87
C ILE A 40 -59.73 18.37 7.87
N SER A 41 -59.64 19.04 9.04
CA SER A 41 -60.70 19.03 10.06
C SER A 41 -61.00 20.46 10.52
N ILE A 42 -62.27 20.71 10.88
CA ILE A 42 -62.69 21.95 11.51
C ILE A 42 -63.24 21.59 12.89
N THR A 43 -62.80 22.26 13.92
CA THR A 43 -63.25 22.00 15.30
C THR A 43 -63.85 23.27 15.93
N ASP A 44 -64.64 23.07 16.99
CA ASP A 44 -65.01 24.15 17.91
C ASP A 44 -63.81 24.61 18.76
N VAL A 45 -64.01 25.60 19.63
CA VAL A 45 -62.99 26.13 20.53
C VAL A 45 -62.56 25.14 21.63
N GLN A 46 -63.33 24.08 21.84
CA GLN A 46 -63.03 22.99 22.75
C GLN A 46 -62.29 21.83 22.06
N GLY A 47 -62.10 21.91 20.72
CA GLY A 47 -61.43 20.89 19.91
C GLY A 47 -62.35 19.74 19.51
N ASN A 48 -63.68 19.88 19.58
CA ASN A 48 -64.60 18.90 19.08
C ASN A 48 -64.76 19.05 17.56
N ILE A 49 -64.70 17.98 16.80
CA ILE A 49 -64.70 17.95 15.37
C ILE A 49 -66.11 18.29 14.85
N LEU A 50 -66.23 19.34 14.03
CA LEU A 50 -67.44 19.75 13.38
C LEU A 50 -67.53 19.29 11.91
N TYR A 51 -66.36 19.18 11.28
CA TYR A 51 -66.26 18.75 9.90
C TYR A 51 -64.93 18.06 9.62
N ILE A 52 -64.94 17.08 8.76
CA ILE A 52 -63.75 16.47 8.14
C ILE A 52 -63.92 16.30 6.64
N ASN A 53 -62.79 16.35 5.90
CA ASN A 53 -62.82 16.04 4.49
C ASN A 53 -62.54 14.53 4.22
N PRO A 54 -62.77 14.04 2.98
CA PRO A 54 -62.51 12.63 2.62
C PRO A 54 -61.04 12.20 2.83
N ALA A 55 -60.06 13.13 2.71
CA ALA A 55 -58.67 12.82 2.97
C ALA A 55 -58.41 12.52 4.46
N PHE A 56 -59.11 13.17 5.36
CA PHE A 56 -59.04 12.85 6.78
C PHE A 56 -59.39 11.40 7.05
N THR A 57 -60.50 10.93 6.44
CA THR A 57 -60.92 9.51 6.55
C THR A 57 -59.87 8.56 5.97
N ARG A 58 -59.30 8.90 4.79
CA ARG A 58 -58.23 8.05 4.19
C ARG A 58 -57.01 7.96 5.06
N VAL A 59 -56.59 9.07 5.69
CA VAL A 59 -55.39 9.13 6.52
C VAL A 59 -55.59 8.51 7.90
N THR A 60 -56.73 8.77 8.55
CA THR A 60 -56.95 8.39 9.94
C THR A 60 -57.73 7.09 10.13
N GLY A 61 -58.48 6.68 9.12
CA GLY A 61 -59.38 5.51 9.16
C GLY A 61 -60.72 5.77 9.86
N TYR A 62 -60.98 6.98 10.38
CA TYR A 62 -62.29 7.35 11.00
C TYR A 62 -63.24 7.84 9.91
N ALA A 63 -64.45 7.28 9.87
CA ALA A 63 -65.50 7.79 9.03
C ALA A 63 -66.07 9.11 9.58
N SER A 64 -66.75 9.90 8.70
CA SER A 64 -67.29 11.20 9.12
C SER A 64 -68.30 11.07 10.25
N GLU A 65 -69.17 10.06 10.21
CA GLU A 65 -70.17 9.79 11.21
C GLU A 65 -69.58 9.40 12.57
N GLU A 66 -68.34 8.90 12.58
CA GLU A 66 -67.64 8.48 13.80
C GLU A 66 -66.78 9.62 14.37
N ALA A 67 -66.23 10.48 13.50
CA ALA A 67 -65.30 11.54 13.91
C ALA A 67 -66.04 12.82 14.33
N VAL A 68 -67.10 13.19 13.63
CA VAL A 68 -67.86 14.41 13.95
C VAL A 68 -68.50 14.28 15.35
N GLY A 69 -68.35 15.34 16.16
CA GLY A 69 -68.76 15.36 17.57
C GLY A 69 -67.74 14.79 18.53
N GLN A 70 -66.72 14.08 18.10
CA GLN A 70 -65.63 13.62 18.93
C GLN A 70 -64.56 14.72 19.09
N ASN A 71 -63.84 14.68 20.21
CA ASN A 71 -62.70 15.55 20.38
C ASN A 71 -61.52 15.11 19.50
N GLN A 72 -60.78 16.04 18.90
CA GLN A 72 -59.63 15.82 18.01
C GLN A 72 -58.55 14.95 18.69
N SER A 73 -58.54 14.89 20.03
CA SER A 73 -57.64 14.03 20.80
C SER A 73 -57.80 12.54 20.54
N ILE A 74 -58.88 12.07 19.82
CA ILE A 74 -59.01 10.69 19.33
C ILE A 74 -57.80 10.23 18.50
N LEU A 75 -57.11 11.16 17.84
CA LEU A 75 -55.90 10.88 17.04
C LEU A 75 -54.62 10.87 17.92
N SER A 76 -54.72 11.30 19.19
CA SER A 76 -53.53 11.39 20.04
C SER A 76 -52.97 10.00 20.39
N ASN A 77 -51.70 9.80 20.21
CA ASN A 77 -51.02 8.60 20.67
C ASN A 77 -50.49 8.74 22.11
N HIS A 78 -50.68 9.90 22.76
CA HIS A 78 -50.19 10.24 24.11
C HIS A 78 -48.69 10.02 24.31
N SER A 79 -47.89 9.88 23.25
CA SER A 79 -46.43 9.67 23.29
C SER A 79 -45.61 10.96 23.23
N MET A 80 -46.26 12.07 22.91
CA MET A 80 -45.58 13.39 22.86
C MET A 80 -45.57 14.04 24.26
N PRO A 81 -44.53 14.87 24.56
CA PRO A 81 -44.47 15.63 25.82
C PRO A 81 -45.67 16.51 26.04
N ARG A 82 -46.14 16.63 27.28
CA ARG A 82 -47.30 17.49 27.67
C ARG A 82 -47.06 18.97 27.33
N GLU A 83 -45.81 19.40 27.44
CA GLU A 83 -45.37 20.78 27.14
C GLU A 83 -45.68 21.16 25.69
N LEU A 84 -45.57 20.20 24.77
CA LEU A 84 -45.87 20.43 23.35
C LEU A 84 -47.35 20.70 23.12
N TYR A 85 -48.23 19.92 23.75
CA TYR A 85 -49.68 20.16 23.69
C TYR A 85 -50.10 21.44 24.39
N GLN A 86 -49.46 21.79 25.52
CA GLN A 86 -49.69 23.05 26.21
C GLN A 86 -49.29 24.23 25.32
N GLY A 87 -48.11 24.18 24.70
CA GLY A 87 -47.66 25.21 23.77
C GLY A 87 -48.59 25.33 22.56
N LEU A 88 -49.07 24.22 22.00
CA LEU A 88 -50.04 24.20 20.92
C LEU A 88 -51.30 24.96 21.30
N TRP A 89 -51.94 24.55 22.41
CA TRP A 89 -53.17 25.19 22.91
C TRP A 89 -53.00 26.67 23.26
N GLN A 90 -51.87 27.02 23.87
CA GLN A 90 -51.54 28.40 24.17
C GLN A 90 -51.46 29.25 22.90
N THR A 91 -50.77 28.78 21.86
CA THR A 91 -50.59 29.48 20.58
C THR A 91 -51.95 29.69 19.90
N ILE A 92 -52.72 28.60 19.68
CA ILE A 92 -53.98 28.73 18.91
C ILE A 92 -55.08 29.48 19.66
N SER A 93 -55.12 29.44 21.00
CA SER A 93 -56.10 30.19 21.80
C SER A 93 -55.85 31.69 21.78
N HIS A 94 -54.60 32.13 21.53
CA HIS A 94 -54.26 33.55 21.32
C HIS A 94 -54.52 34.03 19.88
N GLY A 95 -55.10 33.20 19.02
CA GLY A 95 -55.39 33.55 17.66
C GLY A 95 -54.19 33.42 16.72
N GLU A 96 -53.13 32.73 17.13
CA GLU A 96 -51.93 32.52 16.34
C GLU A 96 -51.93 31.14 15.69
N HIS A 97 -51.26 31.04 14.51
CA HIS A 97 -51.06 29.80 13.81
C HIS A 97 -50.02 28.90 14.53
N TRP A 98 -50.32 27.64 14.64
CA TRP A 98 -49.39 26.64 15.17
C TRP A 98 -49.05 25.61 14.07
N GLY A 99 -47.76 25.23 13.97
CA GLY A 99 -47.26 24.19 13.06
C GLY A 99 -46.24 23.27 13.76
N GLY A 100 -46.35 21.96 13.51
CA GLY A 100 -45.43 21.01 14.12
C GLY A 100 -45.66 19.58 13.65
N ARG A 101 -44.79 18.67 14.14
CA ARG A 101 -44.88 17.25 13.84
C ARG A 101 -45.33 16.48 15.07
N LEU A 102 -46.36 15.64 14.92
CA LEU A 102 -46.94 14.84 16.01
C LEU A 102 -47.02 13.38 15.57
N ILE A 103 -46.82 12.49 16.54
CA ILE A 103 -47.12 11.06 16.34
C ILE A 103 -48.57 10.83 16.66
N ASN A 104 -49.40 10.59 15.66
CA ASN A 104 -50.80 10.27 15.80
C ASN A 104 -51.08 8.76 15.67
N ARG A 105 -52.27 8.35 16.04
CA ARG A 105 -52.76 6.98 15.94
C ARG A 105 -54.01 6.92 15.08
N ARG A 106 -54.03 5.99 14.13
CA ARG A 106 -55.21 5.70 13.32
C ARG A 106 -56.26 4.87 14.12
N LYS A 107 -57.42 4.74 13.55
CA LYS A 107 -58.50 3.91 14.10
C LYS A 107 -58.09 2.46 14.31
N ASP A 108 -57.29 1.87 13.44
CA ASP A 108 -56.75 0.50 13.53
C ASP A 108 -55.66 0.33 14.58
N GLY A 109 -55.27 1.40 15.28
CA GLY A 109 -54.19 1.43 16.25
C GLY A 109 -52.82 1.69 15.70
N SER A 110 -52.60 1.70 14.37
CA SER A 110 -51.31 2.01 13.76
C SER A 110 -50.90 3.48 13.99
N LYS A 111 -49.60 3.69 14.15
CA LYS A 111 -49.04 5.03 14.37
C LYS A 111 -48.59 5.66 13.06
N TYR A 112 -48.75 6.96 12.93
CA TYR A 112 -48.22 7.71 11.82
C TYR A 112 -47.65 9.06 12.26
N LEU A 113 -46.66 9.55 11.55
CA LEU A 113 -46.08 10.86 11.76
C LEU A 113 -46.89 11.89 10.95
N ALA A 114 -47.60 12.75 11.68
CA ALA A 114 -48.38 13.84 11.06
C ALA A 114 -47.59 15.14 11.09
N GLU A 115 -47.47 15.78 9.95
CA GLU A 115 -47.12 17.20 9.87
C GLU A 115 -48.43 17.98 9.98
N LEU A 116 -48.61 18.69 11.09
CA LEU A 116 -49.85 19.31 11.47
C LEU A 116 -49.72 20.85 11.45
N SER A 117 -50.72 21.50 10.87
CA SER A 117 -50.90 22.95 10.84
C SER A 117 -52.28 23.27 11.36
N ILE A 118 -52.37 24.11 12.39
CA ILE A 118 -53.63 24.54 12.99
C ILE A 118 -53.75 26.06 12.90
N SER A 119 -54.79 26.53 12.27
CA SER A 119 -55.06 27.94 12.11
C SER A 119 -56.38 28.30 12.79
N PRO A 120 -56.42 29.27 13.69
CA PRO A 120 -57.68 29.78 14.27
C PRO A 120 -58.48 30.56 13.21
N VAL A 121 -59.78 30.32 13.17
CA VAL A 121 -60.74 31.11 12.40
C VAL A 121 -61.32 32.12 13.35
N VAL A 122 -61.05 33.40 13.11
CA VAL A 122 -61.43 34.50 14.00
C VAL A 122 -62.60 35.30 13.43
N SER A 123 -63.45 35.84 14.34
CA SER A 123 -64.52 36.79 13.96
C SER A 123 -63.96 38.16 13.62
N ALA A 124 -64.82 39.05 13.07
CA ALA A 124 -64.45 40.47 12.83
C ALA A 124 -64.06 41.21 14.13
N ALA A 125 -64.46 40.72 15.30
CA ALA A 125 -64.09 41.25 16.61
C ALA A 125 -62.78 40.67 17.18
N GLY A 126 -62.12 39.74 16.43
CA GLY A 126 -60.90 39.10 16.89
C GLY A 126 -61.09 37.87 17.81
N GLU A 127 -62.34 37.44 18.02
CA GLU A 127 -62.63 36.24 18.84
C GLU A 127 -62.45 34.97 18.00
N VAL A 128 -61.81 33.94 18.60
CA VAL A 128 -61.61 32.61 17.93
C VAL A 128 -62.97 31.89 17.90
N LEU A 129 -63.45 31.60 16.69
CA LEU A 129 -64.71 30.88 16.48
C LEU A 129 -64.46 29.37 16.31
N ASN A 130 -63.46 29.00 15.58
CA ASN A 130 -63.16 27.62 15.17
C ASN A 130 -61.64 27.46 14.99
N TYR A 131 -61.17 26.19 14.93
CA TYR A 131 -59.83 25.87 14.46
C TYR A 131 -59.92 25.07 13.17
N LEU A 132 -59.11 25.45 12.21
CA LEU A 132 -58.82 24.67 10.99
C LEU A 132 -57.57 23.86 11.20
N GLY A 133 -57.72 22.56 11.29
CA GLY A 133 -56.60 21.62 11.36
C GLY A 133 -56.32 21.01 9.99
N MET A 134 -55.09 21.09 9.52
CA MET A 134 -54.60 20.42 8.33
C MET A 134 -53.45 19.53 8.72
N HIS A 135 -53.48 18.26 8.31
CA HIS A 135 -52.34 17.38 8.55
C HIS A 135 -52.06 16.48 7.36
N ARG A 136 -50.77 16.21 7.19
CA ARG A 136 -50.24 15.31 6.17
C ARG A 136 -49.55 14.16 6.87
N ASP A 137 -49.80 12.96 6.40
CA ASP A 137 -49.01 11.79 6.81
C ASP A 137 -47.64 11.84 6.10
N ILE A 138 -46.58 11.99 6.87
CA ILE A 138 -45.21 12.06 6.38
C ILE A 138 -44.39 10.83 6.84
N THR A 139 -45.06 9.77 7.32
CA THR A 139 -44.39 8.58 7.85
C THR A 139 -43.44 7.97 6.84
N GLU A 140 -43.91 7.76 5.62
CA GLU A 140 -43.12 7.13 4.55
C GLU A 140 -41.98 8.05 4.09
N VAL A 141 -42.24 9.34 3.94
CA VAL A 141 -41.21 10.33 3.58
C VAL A 141 -40.10 10.34 4.64
N HIS A 142 -40.48 10.43 5.91
CA HIS A 142 -39.53 10.42 7.02
C HIS A 142 -38.77 9.11 7.14
N ARG A 143 -39.43 7.98 6.85
CA ARG A 143 -38.79 6.65 6.80
C ARG A 143 -37.71 6.61 5.73
N LEU A 144 -38.04 7.04 4.50
CA LEU A 144 -37.10 7.07 3.38
C LEU A 144 -35.93 8.04 3.63
N GLU A 145 -36.22 9.25 4.14
CA GLU A 145 -35.15 10.20 4.50
C GLU A 145 -34.20 9.63 5.56
N SER A 146 -34.76 8.93 6.56
CA SER A 146 -33.99 8.29 7.61
C SER A 146 -33.16 7.13 7.08
N GLU A 147 -33.73 6.35 6.17
CA GLU A 147 -33.04 5.23 5.51
C GLU A 147 -31.85 5.75 4.66
N VAL A 148 -32.06 6.77 3.85
CA VAL A 148 -30.99 7.40 3.05
C VAL A 148 -29.89 7.96 3.96
N ARG A 149 -30.28 8.63 5.07
CA ARG A 149 -29.32 9.16 6.04
C ARG A 149 -28.52 8.07 6.71
N ASN A 150 -29.20 6.98 7.11
CA ASN A 150 -28.52 5.85 7.73
C ASN A 150 -27.60 5.12 6.75
N GLN A 151 -28.01 4.94 5.50
CA GLN A 151 -27.16 4.36 4.46
C GLN A 151 -25.91 5.22 4.20
N LYS A 152 -26.09 6.55 4.10
CA LYS A 152 -24.95 7.47 3.95
C LYS A 152 -23.98 7.36 5.12
N ALA A 153 -24.47 7.40 6.35
CA ALA A 153 -23.65 7.27 7.57
C ALA A 153 -22.93 5.91 7.63
N LEU A 154 -23.59 4.84 7.18
CA LEU A 154 -22.97 3.52 7.12
C LEU A 154 -21.84 3.48 6.09
N ILE A 155 -22.04 4.02 4.89
CA ILE A 155 -21.01 4.09 3.85
C ILE A 155 -19.80 4.90 4.35
N GLU A 156 -20.01 6.08 4.93
CA GLU A 156 -18.96 6.90 5.52
C GLU A 156 -18.18 6.11 6.60
N SER A 157 -18.89 5.42 7.50
CA SER A 157 -18.26 4.60 8.55
C SER A 157 -17.43 3.45 7.98
N VAL A 158 -17.89 2.77 6.93
CA VAL A 158 -17.17 1.67 6.27
C VAL A 158 -15.90 2.19 5.56
N VAL A 159 -16.01 3.32 4.86
CA VAL A 159 -14.88 3.95 4.19
C VAL A 159 -13.83 4.42 5.20
N ASP A 160 -14.26 4.99 6.34
CA ASP A 160 -13.35 5.43 7.40
C ASP A 160 -12.70 4.28 8.18
N ALA A 161 -13.40 3.15 8.29
CA ALA A 161 -12.85 1.95 8.96
C ALA A 161 -11.89 1.15 8.07
N ALA A 162 -11.83 1.42 6.77
CA ALA A 162 -10.94 0.71 5.86
C ALA A 162 -9.46 1.07 6.15
N PRO A 163 -8.57 0.07 6.38
CA PRO A 163 -7.16 0.31 6.71
C PRO A 163 -6.35 0.60 5.44
N VAL A 164 -6.84 1.49 4.61
CA VAL A 164 -6.24 1.94 3.35
C VAL A 164 -6.55 3.42 3.15
N VAL A 165 -5.65 4.12 2.54
CA VAL A 165 -5.83 5.52 2.13
C VAL A 165 -6.80 5.55 0.96
N ILE A 166 -7.92 6.26 1.10
CA ILE A 166 -8.93 6.45 0.05
C ILE A 166 -9.08 7.95 -0.21
N ALA A 167 -9.02 8.34 -1.48
CA ALA A 167 -9.31 9.68 -1.91
C ALA A 167 -10.07 9.68 -3.24
N LEU A 168 -11.08 10.53 -3.36
CA LEU A 168 -11.78 10.82 -4.60
C LEU A 168 -11.25 12.15 -5.13
N LEU A 169 -10.72 12.14 -6.35
CA LEU A 169 -10.09 13.28 -6.99
C LEU A 169 -10.95 13.78 -8.15
N ASP A 170 -11.01 15.08 -8.34
CA ASP A 170 -11.60 15.69 -9.52
C ASP A 170 -10.63 15.65 -10.73
N VAL A 171 -11.05 16.24 -11.84
CA VAL A 171 -10.25 16.29 -13.08
C VAL A 171 -8.96 17.11 -12.94
N ASP A 172 -8.85 17.96 -11.92
CA ASP A 172 -7.69 18.79 -11.60
C ASP A 172 -6.81 18.16 -10.50
N ASP A 173 -7.02 16.88 -10.16
CA ASP A 173 -6.37 16.13 -9.07
C ASP A 173 -6.63 16.73 -7.66
N ARG A 174 -7.70 17.50 -7.48
CA ARG A 174 -8.09 18.02 -6.16
C ARG A 174 -8.92 16.99 -5.42
N VAL A 175 -8.67 16.87 -4.12
CA VAL A 175 -9.39 15.95 -3.25
C VAL A 175 -10.79 16.47 -3.00
N VAL A 176 -11.80 15.69 -3.39
CA VAL A 176 -13.22 15.96 -3.16
C VAL A 176 -13.72 15.21 -1.94
N LEU A 177 -13.22 14.00 -1.71
CA LEU A 177 -13.55 13.16 -0.57
C LEU A 177 -12.31 12.39 -0.14
N ASP A 178 -12.14 12.25 1.17
CA ASP A 178 -11.06 11.48 1.78
C ASP A 178 -11.59 10.67 2.97
N ASN A 179 -10.80 9.68 3.41
CA ASN A 179 -11.11 8.90 4.61
C ASN A 179 -10.14 9.20 5.75
N HIS A 180 -10.40 8.58 6.91
CA HIS A 180 -9.60 8.77 8.12
C HIS A 180 -8.09 8.47 7.89
N ASP A 181 -7.74 7.37 7.19
CA ASP A 181 -6.35 7.01 6.93
C ASP A 181 -5.64 7.98 5.97
N TYR A 182 -6.39 8.64 5.06
CA TYR A 182 -5.86 9.74 4.26
C TYR A 182 -5.40 10.92 5.13
N LYS A 183 -6.26 11.36 6.07
CA LYS A 183 -5.94 12.46 7.01
C LYS A 183 -4.76 12.13 7.91
N LYS A 184 -4.67 10.87 8.35
CA LYS A 184 -3.53 10.39 9.12
C LYS A 184 -2.24 10.46 8.31
N LEU A 185 -2.26 10.03 7.05
CA LEU A 185 -1.11 10.14 6.16
C LEU A 185 -0.72 11.60 5.92
N GLN A 186 -1.71 12.49 5.72
CA GLN A 186 -1.48 13.94 5.59
C GLN A 186 -0.76 14.53 6.81
N ALA A 187 -1.18 14.16 8.01
CA ALA A 187 -0.52 14.58 9.25
C ALA A 187 0.92 14.05 9.33
N ASP A 188 1.15 12.80 8.94
CA ASP A 188 2.48 12.19 8.91
C ASP A 188 3.42 12.86 7.90
N LEU A 189 2.88 13.40 6.81
CA LEU A 189 3.61 14.14 5.78
C LEU A 189 3.80 15.63 6.10
N GLY A 190 3.49 16.07 7.32
CA GLY A 190 3.63 17.45 7.74
C GLY A 190 2.62 18.38 7.09
N MET A 191 1.39 17.92 6.92
CA MET A 191 0.24 18.62 6.32
C MET A 191 0.32 18.82 4.80
N ALA A 192 1.26 18.16 4.11
CA ALA A 192 1.25 18.13 2.65
C ALA A 192 0.15 17.17 2.15
N GLU A 193 -0.53 17.55 1.05
CA GLU A 193 -1.56 16.71 0.44
C GLU A 193 -0.96 15.40 -0.12
N PRO A 194 -1.39 14.22 0.39
CA PRO A 194 -0.85 12.93 -0.04
C PRO A 194 -1.17 12.58 -1.51
N ALA A 195 -2.37 12.92 -2.00
CA ALA A 195 -2.84 12.51 -3.31
C ALA A 195 -1.96 13.04 -4.46
N PRO A 196 -1.59 14.32 -4.56
CA PRO A 196 -0.67 14.79 -5.60
C PRO A 196 0.69 14.11 -5.56
N ILE A 197 1.21 13.81 -4.36
CA ILE A 197 2.50 13.15 -4.18
C ILE A 197 2.44 11.71 -4.68
N LEU A 198 1.42 10.96 -4.26
CA LEU A 198 1.20 9.59 -4.72
C LEU A 198 0.95 9.53 -6.22
N MET A 199 0.13 10.42 -6.76
CA MET A 199 -0.18 10.46 -8.20
C MET A 199 1.05 10.82 -9.04
N SER A 200 1.91 11.74 -8.59
CA SER A 200 3.16 12.04 -9.31
C SER A 200 4.10 10.83 -9.36
N ALA A 201 4.22 10.09 -8.24
CA ALA A 201 5.01 8.87 -8.16
C ALA A 201 4.43 7.73 -9.04
N VAL A 202 3.10 7.58 -9.05
CA VAL A 202 2.42 6.62 -9.94
C VAL A 202 2.65 6.97 -11.41
N ARG A 203 2.51 8.25 -11.80
CA ARG A 203 2.76 8.70 -13.19
C ARG A 203 4.19 8.42 -13.62
N ALA A 204 5.17 8.74 -12.78
CA ALA A 204 6.58 8.42 -13.06
C ALA A 204 6.80 6.92 -13.25
N SER A 205 6.13 6.07 -12.45
CA SER A 205 6.22 4.61 -12.61
C SER A 205 5.57 4.10 -13.91
N LEU A 206 4.51 4.75 -14.38
CA LEU A 206 3.82 4.39 -15.63
C LEU A 206 4.62 4.80 -16.87
N GLU A 207 5.32 5.93 -16.84
CA GLU A 207 6.20 6.39 -17.93
C GLU A 207 7.38 5.43 -18.14
N LEU A 208 7.93 4.89 -17.06
CA LEU A 208 9.00 3.88 -17.11
C LEU A 208 8.52 2.53 -17.68
N ASP A 209 7.21 2.22 -17.59
CA ASP A 209 6.62 0.92 -17.95
C ASP A 209 5.83 0.95 -19.28
N SER A 210 5.95 2.04 -20.05
CA SER A 210 5.17 2.30 -21.29
C SER A 210 5.31 1.25 -22.42
N GLY A 211 6.00 0.12 -22.16
CA GLY A 211 6.13 -1.03 -23.07
C GLY A 211 5.23 -2.25 -22.79
N ARG A 212 4.49 -2.32 -21.66
CA ARG A 212 3.80 -3.55 -21.22
C ARG A 212 2.40 -3.40 -20.66
N GLY A 213 1.68 -2.34 -20.97
CA GLY A 213 0.35 -2.04 -20.39
C GLY A 213 -0.78 -2.94 -20.90
N ARG A 214 -1.15 -4.00 -20.18
CA ARG A 214 -2.46 -4.64 -20.29
C ARG A 214 -3.50 -3.73 -19.64
N ARG A 215 -4.39 -3.11 -20.44
CA ARG A 215 -5.58 -2.41 -19.94
C ARG A 215 -6.52 -3.43 -19.29
N THR A 216 -6.58 -3.48 -17.97
CA THR A 216 -7.59 -4.21 -17.22
C THR A 216 -8.85 -3.37 -17.16
N SER A 217 -9.99 -3.96 -17.53
CA SER A 217 -11.32 -3.33 -17.54
C SER A 217 -11.61 -2.62 -16.22
N GLY A 218 -11.87 -1.31 -16.24
CA GLY A 218 -12.35 -0.52 -15.11
C GLY A 218 -11.28 0.22 -14.29
N TYR A 219 -10.02 -0.18 -14.33
CA TYR A 219 -8.94 0.50 -13.63
C TYR A 219 -8.05 1.29 -14.60
N LEU A 220 -7.64 2.50 -14.21
CA LEU A 220 -6.63 3.29 -14.92
C LEU A 220 -5.23 2.73 -14.63
N PHE A 221 -4.99 2.30 -13.38
CA PHE A 221 -3.80 1.58 -12.93
C PHE A 221 -4.17 0.69 -11.74
N LEU A 222 -3.45 -0.41 -11.57
CA LEU A 222 -3.69 -1.38 -10.51
C LEU A 222 -2.35 -1.77 -9.87
N ASP A 223 -2.34 -1.84 -8.52
CA ASP A 223 -1.23 -2.33 -7.67
C ASP A 223 0.13 -1.72 -8.04
N ARG A 224 0.16 -0.41 -8.29
CA ARG A 224 1.42 0.30 -8.55
C ARG A 224 2.11 0.61 -7.24
N GLU A 225 3.28 0.00 -7.07
CA GLU A 225 4.11 0.24 -5.91
C GLU A 225 4.88 1.55 -6.06
N VAL A 226 4.68 2.44 -5.12
CA VAL A 226 5.36 3.73 -5.07
C VAL A 226 6.05 3.90 -3.72
N ARG A 227 7.23 4.48 -3.76
CA ARG A 227 7.99 4.88 -2.58
C ARG A 227 7.68 6.34 -2.26
N LEU A 228 7.43 6.60 -1.00
CA LEU A 228 7.17 7.92 -0.47
C LEU A 228 8.21 8.21 0.61
N ASP A 229 8.98 9.29 0.42
CA ASP A 229 10.00 9.73 1.37
C ASP A 229 9.44 10.90 2.19
N PRO A 230 9.05 10.67 3.46
CA PRO A 230 8.50 11.73 4.31
C PRO A 230 9.57 12.79 4.63
N PRO A 231 9.18 14.06 4.80
CA PRO A 231 10.11 15.12 5.19
C PRO A 231 10.67 14.87 6.60
N GLY A 232 11.88 15.38 6.86
CA GLY A 232 12.51 15.31 8.18
C GLY A 232 13.30 14.03 8.47
N GLY A 233 13.74 13.27 7.44
CA GLY A 233 14.63 12.12 7.63
C GLY A 233 13.94 10.88 8.23
N ARG A 234 12.60 10.82 8.18
CA ARG A 234 11.83 9.63 8.56
C ARG A 234 12.04 8.51 7.55
N SER A 235 11.88 7.26 7.99
CA SER A 235 12.02 6.09 7.13
C SER A 235 11.07 6.16 5.92
N PRO A 236 11.52 5.74 4.73
CA PRO A 236 10.69 5.70 3.53
C PRO A 236 9.51 4.75 3.72
N ARG A 237 8.37 5.12 3.18
CA ARG A 237 7.12 4.32 3.22
C ARG A 237 6.79 3.83 1.81
N TRP A 238 6.25 2.64 1.72
CA TRP A 238 5.87 2.02 0.46
C TRP A 238 4.35 1.86 0.40
N PHE A 239 3.78 2.25 -0.73
CA PHE A 239 2.34 2.14 -0.99
C PHE A 239 2.09 1.36 -2.27
N SER A 240 1.09 0.47 -2.24
CA SER A 240 0.48 -0.11 -3.44
C SER A 240 -0.73 0.74 -3.79
N CYS A 241 -0.68 1.41 -4.94
CA CYS A 241 -1.70 2.36 -5.40
C CYS A 241 -2.52 1.76 -6.54
N SER A 242 -3.84 1.92 -6.46
CA SER A 242 -4.78 1.56 -7.51
C SER A 242 -5.70 2.74 -7.79
N GLY A 243 -6.04 2.97 -9.04
CA GLY A 243 -6.90 4.06 -9.47
C GLY A 243 -8.00 3.60 -10.42
N SER A 244 -9.25 3.97 -10.14
CA SER A 244 -10.40 3.69 -10.98
C SER A 244 -11.20 4.95 -11.27
N ARG A 245 -11.83 4.99 -12.46
CA ARG A 245 -12.73 6.09 -12.82
C ARG A 245 -14.09 5.87 -12.17
N VAL A 246 -14.61 6.88 -11.50
CA VAL A 246 -15.98 6.94 -10.97
C VAL A 246 -16.70 8.05 -11.69
N ARG A 247 -17.89 7.76 -12.22
CA ARG A 247 -18.74 8.74 -12.87
C ARG A 247 -19.95 8.99 -11.99
N GLU A 248 -20.21 10.22 -11.72
CA GLU A 248 -21.44 10.67 -11.07
C GLU A 248 -22.48 10.94 -12.16
N ASP A 249 -23.54 10.12 -12.21
CA ASP A 249 -24.69 10.37 -13.06
C ASP A 249 -25.68 11.22 -12.25
N ASP A 250 -25.83 12.49 -12.62
CA ASP A 250 -26.83 13.38 -12.03
C ASP A 250 -28.22 12.96 -12.50
N THR A 251 -28.99 12.33 -11.59
CA THR A 251 -30.37 11.89 -11.83
C THR A 251 -31.40 12.92 -11.34
N SER A 252 -30.99 14.14 -10.97
CA SER A 252 -31.91 15.19 -10.54
C SER A 252 -32.78 15.68 -11.69
N ALA A 253 -33.97 16.19 -11.37
CA ALA A 253 -34.86 16.79 -12.39
C ALA A 253 -34.22 17.97 -13.13
N ASP A 254 -33.23 18.62 -12.52
CA ASP A 254 -32.45 19.70 -13.12
C ASP A 254 -31.46 19.18 -14.18
N ALA A 255 -31.10 17.88 -14.16
CA ALA A 255 -30.27 17.22 -15.17
C ALA A 255 -30.92 17.20 -16.57
N PHE A 256 -32.22 17.44 -16.66
CA PHE A 256 -32.93 17.60 -17.95
C PHE A 256 -32.44 18.82 -18.77
N LEU A 257 -31.77 19.77 -18.11
CA LEU A 257 -31.27 21.00 -18.74
C LEU A 257 -29.77 20.99 -19.01
N ALA A 258 -28.97 20.18 -18.29
CA ALA A 258 -27.52 20.04 -18.52
C ALA A 258 -26.98 18.75 -17.88
N SER A 259 -27.07 17.63 -18.60
CA SER A 259 -26.41 16.36 -18.20
C SER A 259 -24.88 16.48 -18.37
N GLN A 260 -24.20 17.06 -17.41
CA GLN A 260 -22.74 16.96 -17.28
C GLN A 260 -22.44 16.01 -16.12
N GLY A 261 -22.41 14.69 -16.42
CA GLY A 261 -21.84 13.73 -15.49
C GLY A 261 -20.40 14.13 -15.15
N ARG A 262 -20.07 14.22 -13.87
CA ARG A 262 -18.71 14.53 -13.41
C ARG A 262 -17.91 13.24 -13.34
N ASP A 263 -16.73 13.27 -13.94
CA ASP A 263 -15.77 12.17 -13.84
C ASP A 263 -14.84 12.43 -12.66
N TYR A 264 -14.65 11.41 -11.84
CA TYR A 264 -13.73 11.41 -10.70
C TYR A 264 -12.73 10.25 -10.82
N LEU A 265 -11.58 10.41 -10.18
CA LEU A 265 -10.62 9.35 -9.97
C LEU A 265 -10.68 8.88 -8.52
N LEU A 266 -11.07 7.63 -8.29
CA LEU A 266 -10.92 7.00 -6.99
C LEU A 266 -9.50 6.46 -6.87
N LEU A 267 -8.72 7.04 -5.96
CA LEU A 267 -7.40 6.59 -5.56
C LEU A 267 -7.50 5.77 -4.29
N VAL A 268 -6.99 4.54 -4.34
CA VAL A 268 -6.82 3.67 -3.18
C VAL A 268 -5.34 3.37 -3.03
N ALA A 269 -4.76 3.68 -1.86
CA ALA A 269 -3.37 3.39 -1.58
C ALA A 269 -3.23 2.62 -0.27
N LYS A 270 -2.70 1.40 -0.37
CA LYS A 270 -2.43 0.51 0.77
C LYS A 270 -0.97 0.62 1.15
N GLU A 271 -0.70 0.87 2.42
CA GLU A 271 0.68 0.82 2.90
C GLU A 271 1.21 -0.62 2.94
N ILE A 272 2.33 -0.84 2.28
CA ILE A 272 3.00 -2.15 2.17
C ILE A 272 4.43 -2.13 2.76
N THR A 273 4.78 -1.11 3.54
CA THR A 273 6.12 -0.93 4.11
C THR A 273 6.57 -2.14 4.94
N SER A 274 5.71 -2.62 5.84
CA SER A 274 5.99 -3.80 6.67
C SER A 274 6.15 -5.08 5.83
N LEU A 275 5.30 -5.25 4.82
CA LEU A 275 5.38 -6.40 3.91
C LEU A 275 6.70 -6.39 3.12
N ARG A 276 7.08 -5.22 2.58
CA ARG A 276 8.36 -5.06 1.85
C ARG A 276 9.56 -5.34 2.75
N LEU A 277 9.57 -4.80 3.97
CA LEU A 277 10.63 -5.07 4.93
C LEU A 277 10.71 -6.56 5.31
N GLN A 278 9.57 -7.23 5.45
CA GLN A 278 9.53 -8.65 5.72
C GLN A 278 10.05 -9.48 4.54
N GLN A 279 9.63 -9.17 3.33
CA GLN A 279 10.12 -9.82 2.11
C GLN A 279 11.63 -9.67 1.97
N GLU A 280 12.16 -8.46 2.23
CA GLU A 280 13.59 -8.19 2.17
C GLU A 280 14.36 -8.98 3.22
N LYS A 281 13.87 -9.06 4.46
CA LYS A 281 14.46 -9.91 5.50
C LYS A 281 14.49 -11.38 5.11
N VAL A 282 13.41 -11.90 4.52
CA VAL A 282 13.35 -13.29 4.04
C VAL A 282 14.34 -13.50 2.90
N ARG A 283 14.44 -12.54 1.96
CA ARG A 283 15.40 -12.58 0.84
C ARG A 283 16.84 -12.64 1.36
N VAL A 284 17.20 -11.74 2.28
CA VAL A 284 18.54 -11.71 2.88
C VAL A 284 18.84 -12.99 3.66
N ALA A 285 17.87 -13.49 4.43
CA ALA A 285 18.05 -14.75 5.17
C ALA A 285 18.25 -15.96 4.22
N ALA A 286 17.50 -16.04 3.13
CA ALA A 286 17.67 -17.09 2.12
C ALA A 286 19.05 -17.02 1.46
N LEU A 287 19.53 -15.81 1.12
CA LEU A 287 20.87 -15.62 0.59
C LEU A 287 21.96 -16.02 1.61
N GLN A 288 21.77 -15.71 2.90
CA GLN A 288 22.69 -16.11 3.96
C GLN A 288 22.83 -17.63 4.04
N VAL A 289 21.72 -18.38 3.97
CA VAL A 289 21.73 -19.84 3.99
C VAL A 289 22.48 -20.41 2.79
N LEU A 290 22.18 -19.91 1.58
CA LEU A 290 22.85 -20.36 0.36
C LEU A 290 24.37 -20.11 0.42
N MET A 291 24.79 -18.93 0.87
CA MET A 291 26.21 -18.60 0.97
C MET A 291 26.92 -19.40 2.07
N ALA A 292 26.27 -19.64 3.21
CA ALA A 292 26.85 -20.46 4.26
C ALA A 292 27.10 -21.90 3.79
N ASP A 293 26.23 -22.46 2.94
CA ASP A 293 26.43 -23.80 2.37
C ASP A 293 27.57 -23.80 1.34
N GLU A 294 27.66 -22.78 0.47
CA GLU A 294 28.79 -22.62 -0.45
C GLU A 294 30.12 -22.43 0.29
N ASP A 295 30.18 -21.57 1.31
CA ASP A 295 31.36 -21.35 2.15
C ASP A 295 31.82 -22.64 2.81
N ARG A 296 30.86 -23.47 3.30
CA ARG A 296 31.14 -24.77 3.90
C ARG A 296 31.74 -25.76 2.90
N VAL A 297 31.14 -25.87 1.70
CA VAL A 297 31.63 -26.75 0.65
C VAL A 297 33.00 -26.29 0.15
N SER A 298 33.20 -24.99 -0.05
CA SER A 298 34.47 -24.40 -0.45
C SER A 298 35.55 -24.64 0.62
N GLY A 299 35.26 -24.39 1.87
CA GLY A 299 36.18 -24.64 2.98
C GLY A 299 36.60 -26.13 3.13
N LEU A 300 35.67 -27.07 2.89
CA LEU A 300 36.00 -28.49 2.80
C LEU A 300 36.93 -28.83 1.65
N ARG A 301 36.66 -28.28 0.45
CA ARG A 301 37.54 -28.43 -0.73
C ARG A 301 38.95 -27.93 -0.46
N GLU A 302 39.05 -26.71 0.06
CA GLU A 302 40.33 -26.08 0.38
C GLU A 302 41.11 -26.89 1.42
N SER A 303 40.46 -27.35 2.48
CA SER A 303 41.07 -28.15 3.52
C SER A 303 41.58 -29.50 2.98
N LEU A 304 40.78 -30.16 2.14
CA LEU A 304 41.17 -31.43 1.51
C LEU A 304 42.30 -31.22 0.47
N ALA A 305 42.22 -30.15 -0.34
CA ALA A 305 43.27 -29.81 -1.30
C ALA A 305 44.60 -29.49 -0.60
N ALA A 306 44.55 -28.72 0.50
CA ALA A 306 45.74 -28.44 1.33
C ALA A 306 46.33 -29.70 1.96
N ALA A 307 45.48 -30.58 2.49
CA ALA A 307 45.93 -31.84 3.09
C ALA A 307 46.60 -32.77 2.04
N THR A 308 45.97 -32.92 0.87
CA THR A 308 46.51 -33.74 -0.23
C THR A 308 47.84 -33.18 -0.72
N PHE A 309 47.95 -31.85 -0.93
CA PHE A 309 49.22 -31.23 -1.33
C PHE A 309 50.34 -31.43 -0.32
N ARG A 310 50.07 -31.27 0.98
CA ARG A 310 51.05 -31.45 2.05
C ARG A 310 51.53 -32.91 2.17
N LEU A 311 50.69 -33.87 1.81
CA LEU A 311 51.04 -35.31 1.86
C LEU A 311 51.76 -35.79 0.58
N GLU A 312 51.54 -35.14 -0.55
CA GLU A 312 52.24 -35.49 -1.82
C GLU A 312 53.75 -35.28 -1.76
N GLY A 313 54.19 -34.18 -1.14
CA GLY A 313 55.61 -33.88 -1.04
C GLY A 313 56.44 -34.99 -0.36
N PRO A 314 56.08 -35.37 0.89
CA PRO A 314 56.74 -36.49 1.60
C PRO A 314 56.66 -37.83 0.86
N LEU A 315 55.50 -38.16 0.24
CA LEU A 315 55.34 -39.41 -0.51
C LEU A 315 56.21 -39.45 -1.76
N ASN A 316 56.31 -38.37 -2.50
CA ASN A 316 57.18 -38.26 -3.64
C ASN A 316 58.66 -38.31 -3.26
N MET A 317 59.03 -37.73 -2.12
CA MET A 317 60.38 -37.82 -1.59
C MET A 317 60.72 -39.29 -1.18
N MET A 318 59.80 -39.96 -0.49
CA MET A 318 59.96 -41.40 -0.17
C MET A 318 60.05 -42.25 -1.41
N ALA A 319 59.23 -42.02 -2.43
CA ALA A 319 59.30 -42.74 -3.73
C ALA A 319 60.66 -42.55 -4.41
N SER A 320 61.20 -41.33 -4.37
CA SER A 320 62.53 -41.05 -4.92
C SER A 320 63.63 -41.78 -4.19
N VAL A 321 63.60 -41.82 -2.88
CA VAL A 321 64.59 -42.55 -2.02
C VAL A 321 64.53 -44.05 -2.27
N VAL A 322 63.32 -44.63 -2.31
CA VAL A 322 63.14 -46.07 -2.58
C VAL A 322 63.62 -46.40 -4.02
N GLY A 323 63.30 -45.53 -5.01
CA GLY A 323 63.84 -45.73 -6.35
C GLY A 323 65.36 -45.67 -6.47
N MET A 324 66.02 -44.84 -5.65
CA MET A 324 67.49 -44.82 -5.54
C MET A 324 68.05 -46.10 -4.85
N LEU A 325 67.36 -46.56 -3.81
CA LEU A 325 67.78 -47.84 -3.09
C LEU A 325 67.62 -49.06 -3.98
N ALA A 326 66.50 -49.17 -4.72
CA ALA A 326 66.28 -50.28 -5.65
C ALA A 326 67.33 -50.33 -6.75
N ARG A 327 67.84 -49.21 -7.24
CA ARG A 327 68.95 -49.15 -8.23
C ARG A 327 70.30 -49.56 -7.68
N ARG A 328 70.47 -49.43 -6.35
CA ARG A 328 71.75 -49.72 -5.69
C ARG A 328 71.87 -51.17 -5.21
N LYS A 329 70.77 -51.83 -4.84
CA LYS A 329 70.80 -53.18 -4.18
C LYS A 329 70.15 -54.30 -4.99
N GLY A 330 69.57 -54.01 -6.19
CA GLY A 330 68.79 -54.98 -6.94
C GLY A 330 67.33 -55.04 -6.50
N GLU A 331 66.40 -55.34 -7.45
CA GLU A 331 64.92 -55.30 -7.25
C GLU A 331 64.39 -56.40 -6.23
N THR A 332 65.24 -57.25 -5.67
CA THR A 332 64.83 -58.41 -4.87
C THR A 332 64.92 -58.20 -3.36
N ASP A 333 65.17 -57.00 -2.85
CA ASP A 333 65.22 -56.78 -1.40
C ASP A 333 63.80 -56.60 -0.83
N ALA A 334 63.37 -57.55 0.04
CA ALA A 334 62.03 -57.55 0.65
C ALA A 334 61.65 -56.21 1.31
N MET A 335 62.60 -55.42 1.76
CA MET A 335 62.40 -54.09 2.32
C MET A 335 62.01 -53.07 1.25
N SER A 336 62.65 -53.16 0.06
CA SER A 336 62.31 -52.21 -1.06
C SER A 336 60.95 -52.51 -1.65
N VAL A 337 60.54 -53.77 -1.71
CA VAL A 337 59.20 -54.19 -2.13
C VAL A 337 58.16 -53.69 -1.18
N ALA A 338 58.33 -53.93 0.15
CA ALA A 338 57.35 -53.43 1.14
C ALA A 338 57.20 -51.89 1.18
N LEU A 339 58.32 -51.16 1.01
CA LEU A 339 58.29 -49.72 0.93
C LEU A 339 57.58 -49.20 -0.35
N THR A 340 57.81 -49.90 -1.49
CA THR A 340 57.13 -49.56 -2.75
C THR A 340 55.64 -49.81 -2.65
N GLU A 341 55.21 -50.93 -2.01
CA GLU A 341 53.79 -51.20 -1.77
C GLU A 341 53.16 -50.15 -0.84
N ALA A 342 53.83 -49.76 0.25
CA ALA A 342 53.33 -48.71 1.16
C ALA A 342 53.20 -47.34 0.49
N ILE A 343 54.15 -46.96 -0.37
CA ILE A 343 54.10 -45.72 -1.13
C ILE A 343 52.97 -45.77 -2.16
N THR A 344 52.78 -46.87 -2.86
CA THR A 344 51.72 -47.07 -3.84
C THR A 344 50.35 -47.00 -3.17
N ALA A 345 50.18 -47.61 -1.99
CA ALA A 345 48.98 -47.54 -1.18
C ALA A 345 48.71 -46.09 -0.75
N GLY A 346 49.75 -45.37 -0.30
CA GLY A 346 49.62 -43.95 0.07
C GLY A 346 49.23 -43.04 -1.10
N GLN A 347 49.81 -43.26 -2.28
CA GLN A 347 49.46 -42.55 -3.50
C GLN A 347 48.02 -42.85 -3.94
N GLN A 348 47.57 -44.10 -3.82
CA GLN A 348 46.19 -44.48 -4.11
C GLN A 348 45.22 -43.82 -3.13
N ALA A 349 45.52 -43.84 -1.84
CA ALA A 349 44.71 -43.17 -0.82
C ALA A 349 44.58 -41.65 -1.07
N LEU A 350 45.67 -41.01 -1.52
CA LEU A 350 45.62 -39.60 -1.93
C LEU A 350 44.74 -39.37 -3.19
N LYS A 351 44.83 -40.29 -4.13
CA LYS A 351 43.98 -40.24 -5.35
C LYS A 351 42.50 -40.41 -4.98
N ASP A 352 42.20 -41.31 -4.07
CA ASP A 352 40.85 -41.56 -3.59
C ASP A 352 40.30 -40.31 -2.81
N LEU A 353 41.13 -39.73 -1.93
CA LEU A 353 40.79 -38.46 -1.28
C LEU A 353 40.49 -37.32 -2.26
N ARG A 354 41.28 -37.19 -3.33
CA ARG A 354 41.03 -36.23 -4.39
C ARG A 354 39.71 -36.49 -5.12
N SER A 355 39.35 -37.76 -5.35
CA SER A 355 38.07 -38.11 -5.99
C SER A 355 36.86 -37.85 -5.12
N MET A 356 37.02 -37.77 -3.79
CA MET A 356 35.97 -37.44 -2.82
C MET A 356 35.72 -35.94 -2.71
N ILE A 357 36.59 -35.07 -3.25
CA ILE A 357 36.37 -33.63 -3.31
C ILE A 357 35.18 -33.40 -4.21
N PRO A 358 34.07 -32.81 -3.70
CA PRO A 358 32.89 -32.55 -4.53
C PRO A 358 33.29 -31.73 -5.75
N GLY A 359 32.93 -32.21 -6.95
CA GLY A 359 33.18 -31.48 -8.19
C GLY A 359 32.53 -30.09 -8.15
N GLU A 360 33.11 -29.15 -8.86
CA GLU A 360 32.42 -27.84 -9.03
C GLU A 360 31.07 -28.05 -9.70
N THR A 361 30.00 -27.75 -8.99
CA THR A 361 28.68 -27.63 -9.60
C THR A 361 28.76 -26.49 -10.62
N ARG A 362 28.61 -26.82 -11.91
CA ARG A 362 28.56 -25.79 -12.95
C ARG A 362 27.29 -24.97 -12.73
N GLU A 363 27.45 -23.79 -12.15
CA GLU A 363 26.35 -22.84 -12.03
C GLU A 363 25.93 -22.38 -13.43
N ALA A 364 24.61 -22.22 -13.64
CA ALA A 364 24.08 -21.72 -14.90
C ALA A 364 24.50 -20.26 -15.09
N ILE A 365 25.04 -19.95 -16.26
CA ILE A 365 25.38 -18.58 -16.64
C ILE A 365 24.11 -17.87 -17.05
N GLY A 366 23.88 -16.69 -16.48
CA GLY A 366 22.70 -15.86 -16.74
C GLY A 366 23.03 -14.37 -16.77
N ALA A 367 22.03 -13.57 -17.10
CA ALA A 367 22.14 -12.11 -17.03
C ALA A 367 22.13 -11.67 -15.56
N VAL A 368 23.20 -11.01 -15.12
CA VAL A 368 23.41 -10.55 -13.74
C VAL A 368 23.39 -9.03 -13.69
N ASN A 369 22.54 -8.48 -12.82
CA ASN A 369 22.60 -7.07 -12.44
C ASN A 369 23.66 -6.90 -11.34
N LEU A 370 24.81 -6.34 -11.71
CA LEU A 370 25.96 -6.27 -10.80
C LEU A 370 25.70 -5.31 -9.61
N ASN A 371 24.92 -4.24 -9.80
CA ASN A 371 24.58 -3.34 -8.69
C ASN A 371 23.69 -4.01 -7.64
N GLU A 372 22.73 -4.84 -8.05
CA GLU A 372 21.91 -5.64 -7.13
C GLU A 372 22.75 -6.67 -6.39
N LEU A 373 23.63 -7.36 -7.11
CA LEU A 373 24.53 -8.35 -6.52
C LEU A 373 25.46 -7.72 -5.48
N LEU A 374 26.07 -6.57 -5.76
CA LEU A 374 26.93 -5.85 -4.82
C LEU A 374 26.14 -5.35 -3.60
N ARG A 375 24.89 -4.90 -3.81
CA ARG A 375 24.00 -4.53 -2.71
C ARG A 375 23.69 -5.73 -1.82
N ASP A 376 23.34 -6.88 -2.40
CA ASP A 376 23.13 -8.13 -1.66
C ASP A 376 24.34 -8.47 -0.76
N VAL A 377 25.55 -8.34 -1.30
CA VAL A 377 26.80 -8.62 -0.55
C VAL A 377 27.01 -7.61 0.60
N LEU A 378 26.73 -6.33 0.37
CA LEU A 378 26.81 -5.32 1.42
C LEU A 378 25.77 -5.57 2.52
N ASP A 379 24.53 -5.92 2.14
CA ASP A 379 23.46 -6.26 3.08
C ASP A 379 23.81 -7.49 3.92
N LEU A 380 24.38 -8.54 3.31
CA LEU A 380 24.90 -9.73 3.99
C LEU A 380 26.04 -9.43 4.96
N SER A 381 26.87 -8.42 4.64
CA SER A 381 28.03 -8.02 5.44
C SER A 381 27.69 -6.98 6.50
N THR A 382 26.45 -6.42 6.51
CA THR A 382 26.04 -5.32 7.38
C THR A 382 26.30 -5.59 8.86
N GLY A 383 26.01 -6.79 9.35
CA GLY A 383 26.26 -7.16 10.76
C GLY A 383 27.73 -7.06 11.15
N ARG A 384 28.64 -7.50 10.26
CA ARG A 384 30.11 -7.41 10.47
C ARG A 384 30.62 -5.99 10.35
N LEU A 385 30.11 -5.23 9.37
CA LEU A 385 30.44 -3.82 9.14
C LEU A 385 30.07 -2.96 10.36
N LEU A 386 28.85 -3.13 10.87
CA LEU A 386 28.38 -2.42 12.08
C LEU A 386 29.19 -2.81 13.32
N ALA A 387 29.43 -4.10 13.54
CA ALA A 387 30.21 -4.58 14.67
C ALA A 387 31.67 -4.05 14.64
N ALA A 388 32.22 -3.84 13.45
CA ALA A 388 33.55 -3.28 13.24
C ALA A 388 33.59 -1.73 13.24
N GLY A 389 32.43 -1.06 13.28
CA GLY A 389 32.33 0.40 13.19
C GLY A 389 32.83 0.97 11.85
N ILE A 390 32.55 0.26 10.74
CA ILE A 390 32.99 0.64 9.40
C ILE A 390 31.88 1.45 8.71
N THR A 391 32.24 2.62 8.20
CA THR A 391 31.35 3.44 7.34
C THR A 391 31.45 2.97 5.90
N VAL A 392 30.31 2.67 5.27
CA VAL A 392 30.25 2.23 3.87
C VAL A 392 29.88 3.41 2.97
N ILE A 393 30.70 3.65 1.95
CA ILE A 393 30.45 4.62 0.88
C ILE A 393 30.08 3.82 -0.38
N TRP A 394 28.78 3.77 -0.69
CA TRP A 394 28.27 3.10 -1.86
C TRP A 394 28.08 4.06 -3.02
N GLN A 395 28.82 3.88 -4.12
CA GLN A 395 28.84 4.75 -5.30
C GLN A 395 28.54 3.96 -6.60
N PRO A 396 27.29 3.48 -6.79
CA PRO A 396 26.93 2.78 -8.01
C PRO A 396 26.71 3.77 -9.15
N GLN A 397 27.10 3.39 -10.36
CA GLN A 397 26.60 4.04 -11.57
C GLN A 397 25.12 3.61 -11.77
N ALA A 398 24.19 4.56 -11.92
CA ALA A 398 22.75 4.32 -11.90
C ALA A 398 22.28 3.27 -12.95
N MET A 399 22.89 3.27 -14.13
CA MET A 399 22.58 2.30 -15.19
C MET A 399 23.87 1.55 -15.59
N LEU A 400 23.91 0.27 -15.26
CA LEU A 400 24.93 -0.68 -15.75
C LEU A 400 24.30 -1.65 -16.72
N PRO A 401 25.01 -2.06 -17.78
CA PRO A 401 24.59 -3.15 -18.63
C PRO A 401 24.58 -4.47 -17.86
N ALA A 402 23.71 -5.42 -18.24
CA ALA A 402 23.69 -6.74 -17.63
C ALA A 402 24.96 -7.54 -18.02
N LEU A 403 25.58 -8.18 -17.01
CA LEU A 403 26.74 -9.04 -17.20
C LEU A 403 26.29 -10.49 -17.41
N GLN A 404 26.92 -11.24 -18.32
CA GLN A 404 26.73 -12.68 -18.42
C GLN A 404 27.68 -13.41 -17.46
N GLY A 405 27.12 -14.01 -16.40
CA GLY A 405 27.94 -14.64 -15.35
C GLY A 405 27.19 -15.62 -14.46
N ALA A 406 27.93 -16.24 -13.57
CA ALA A 406 27.45 -17.14 -12.51
C ALA A 406 27.17 -16.31 -11.24
N PRO A 407 25.90 -16.03 -10.86
CA PRO A 407 25.58 -15.03 -9.82
C PRO A 407 26.10 -15.42 -8.44
N ASN A 408 26.09 -16.71 -8.06
CA ASN A 408 26.58 -17.13 -6.75
C ASN A 408 28.10 -17.06 -6.69
N LYS A 409 28.83 -17.52 -7.73
CA LYS A 409 30.29 -17.38 -7.77
C LYS A 409 30.72 -15.91 -7.67
N LEU A 410 30.05 -15.02 -8.40
CA LEU A 410 30.32 -13.57 -8.32
C LEU A 410 30.01 -13.02 -6.93
N ARG A 411 28.91 -13.45 -6.31
CA ARG A 411 28.52 -13.02 -4.96
C ARG A 411 29.54 -13.48 -3.92
N SER A 412 29.96 -14.74 -3.96
CA SER A 412 30.99 -15.30 -3.07
C SER A 412 32.33 -14.59 -3.26
N MET A 413 32.72 -14.29 -4.49
CA MET A 413 33.93 -13.53 -4.80
C MET A 413 33.90 -12.13 -4.20
N PHE A 414 32.85 -11.33 -4.44
CA PHE A 414 32.75 -9.99 -3.88
C PHE A 414 32.64 -10.00 -2.36
N LYS A 415 31.95 -11.01 -1.80
CA LYS A 415 31.92 -11.20 -0.34
C LYS A 415 33.30 -11.42 0.22
N ALA A 416 34.12 -12.29 -0.40
CA ALA A 416 35.48 -12.54 0.04
C ALA A 416 36.36 -11.27 -0.01
N LEU A 417 36.20 -10.44 -1.03
CA LEU A 417 36.90 -9.15 -1.14
C LEU A 417 36.47 -8.16 -0.05
N ILE A 418 35.17 -8.05 0.22
CA ILE A 418 34.64 -7.18 1.29
C ILE A 418 35.06 -7.71 2.67
N ASP A 419 35.00 -9.02 2.91
CA ASP A 419 35.44 -9.64 4.14
C ASP A 419 36.94 -9.38 4.40
N ASN A 420 37.78 -9.45 3.36
CA ASN A 420 39.19 -9.10 3.45
C ASN A 420 39.41 -7.62 3.84
N ALA A 421 38.65 -6.71 3.28
CA ALA A 421 38.68 -5.28 3.63
C ALA A 421 38.24 -5.03 5.09
N ILE A 422 37.16 -5.68 5.55
CA ILE A 422 36.70 -5.62 6.95
C ILE A 422 37.79 -6.09 7.90
N GLU A 423 38.43 -7.22 7.60
CA GLU A 423 39.49 -7.78 8.42
C GLU A 423 40.76 -6.90 8.44
N ALA A 424 41.14 -6.31 7.30
CA ALA A 424 42.25 -5.38 7.21
C ALA A 424 42.02 -4.14 8.12
N MET A 425 40.82 -3.60 8.12
CA MET A 425 40.46 -2.45 8.94
C MET A 425 40.29 -2.79 10.44
N ASN A 426 40.08 -4.06 10.79
CA ASN A 426 40.01 -4.51 12.19
C ASN A 426 41.38 -4.68 12.86
N THR A 427 42.47 -4.43 12.15
CA THR A 427 43.82 -4.50 12.74
C THR A 427 44.04 -3.31 13.69
N ARG A 428 44.92 -3.52 14.73
CA ARG A 428 45.21 -2.47 15.69
C ARG A 428 45.86 -1.24 15.00
N GLY A 429 45.30 -0.05 15.23
CA GLY A 429 45.82 1.21 14.73
C GLY A 429 45.01 1.89 13.64
N CYS A 430 43.97 1.24 13.09
CA CYS A 430 43.03 1.91 12.20
C CYS A 430 42.01 2.74 12.99
N ARG A 431 42.15 4.09 12.91
CA ARG A 431 41.21 5.03 13.56
C ARG A 431 40.03 5.40 12.66
N GLU A 432 40.26 5.56 11.38
CA GLU A 432 39.24 5.81 10.37
C GLU A 432 38.97 4.49 9.63
N ARG A 433 37.73 4.06 9.62
CA ARG A 433 37.32 2.81 8.99
C ARG A 433 36.26 3.08 7.97
N GLU A 434 36.68 3.13 6.72
CA GLU A 434 35.83 3.47 5.60
C GLU A 434 36.00 2.45 4.47
N LEU A 435 34.89 1.88 4.00
CA LEU A 435 34.84 0.98 2.88
C LEU A 435 34.11 1.66 1.74
N THR A 436 34.81 1.97 0.65
CA THR A 436 34.22 2.50 -0.57
C THR A 436 34.01 1.37 -1.56
N VAL A 437 32.76 1.21 -2.04
CA VAL A 437 32.40 0.29 -3.13
C VAL A 437 31.80 1.11 -4.26
N ALA A 438 32.44 1.08 -5.43
CA ALA A 438 31.98 1.82 -6.60
C ALA A 438 31.87 0.91 -7.82
N SER A 439 30.90 1.18 -8.69
CA SER A 439 30.72 0.47 -9.95
C SER A 439 30.62 1.45 -11.10
N LYS A 440 31.26 1.13 -12.24
CA LYS A 440 31.30 1.98 -13.43
C LYS A 440 31.27 1.14 -14.70
N ALA A 441 30.51 1.59 -15.70
CA ALA A 441 30.59 1.02 -17.04
C ALA A 441 31.89 1.47 -17.72
N ARG A 442 32.59 0.52 -18.37
CA ARG A 442 33.76 0.75 -19.22
C ARG A 442 33.50 0.26 -20.63
N LEU A 443 34.32 0.64 -21.59
CA LEU A 443 34.26 0.13 -22.94
C LEU A 443 34.41 -1.41 -22.91
N GLY A 444 33.30 -2.12 -23.17
CA GLY A 444 33.27 -3.59 -23.22
C GLY A 444 33.18 -4.32 -21.89
N GLY A 445 33.00 -3.62 -20.75
CA GLY A 445 32.93 -4.27 -19.43
C GLY A 445 32.39 -3.39 -18.32
N ILE A 446 32.38 -3.94 -17.11
CA ILE A 446 32.03 -3.25 -15.88
C ILE A 446 33.25 -3.28 -14.96
N GLU A 447 33.62 -2.13 -14.42
CA GLU A 447 34.65 -1.96 -13.41
C GLU A 447 34.01 -1.84 -12.03
N VAL A 448 34.50 -2.60 -11.08
CA VAL A 448 34.14 -2.49 -9.66
C VAL A 448 35.38 -2.16 -8.86
N ASP A 449 35.35 -1.04 -8.13
CA ASP A 449 36.39 -0.64 -7.19
C ASP A 449 35.94 -0.91 -5.76
N ILE A 450 36.74 -1.64 -4.99
CA ILE A 450 36.56 -1.86 -3.55
C ILE A 450 37.79 -1.30 -2.87
N ALA A 451 37.64 -0.22 -2.10
CA ALA A 451 38.73 0.46 -1.43
C ALA A 451 38.48 0.51 0.09
N ASP A 452 39.48 0.15 0.87
CA ASP A 452 39.49 0.20 2.34
C ASP A 452 40.55 1.20 2.87
N THR A 453 40.38 1.63 4.10
CA THR A 453 41.31 2.49 4.84
C THR A 453 42.22 1.72 5.79
N GLY A 454 42.42 0.42 5.55
CA GLY A 454 43.25 -0.47 6.34
C GLY A 454 44.76 -0.15 6.26
N PRO A 455 45.62 -1.06 6.72
CA PRO A 455 47.07 -0.85 6.70
C PRO A 455 47.70 -0.93 5.31
N GLY A 456 46.94 -1.40 4.31
CA GLY A 456 47.44 -1.63 2.95
C GLY A 456 48.25 -2.90 2.79
N ILE A 457 48.77 -3.11 1.57
CA ILE A 457 49.65 -4.27 1.23
C ILE A 457 50.98 -3.72 0.75
N ASP A 458 52.06 -4.30 1.28
CA ASP A 458 53.43 -3.94 0.86
C ASP A 458 53.62 -4.28 -0.64
N GLY A 459 54.21 -3.35 -1.40
CA GLY A 459 54.45 -3.51 -2.84
C GLY A 459 55.18 -4.80 -3.21
N ALA A 460 56.12 -5.27 -2.34
CA ALA A 460 56.84 -6.54 -2.54
C ALA A 460 55.95 -7.80 -2.37
N GLN A 461 54.77 -7.63 -1.77
CA GLN A 461 53.83 -8.75 -1.51
C GLN A 461 52.66 -8.81 -2.47
N ILE A 462 52.43 -7.77 -3.29
CA ILE A 462 51.24 -7.66 -4.17
C ILE A 462 51.11 -8.85 -5.12
N LEU A 463 52.20 -9.38 -5.65
CA LEU A 463 52.16 -10.54 -6.53
C LEU A 463 51.93 -11.84 -5.74
N LYS A 464 52.40 -11.91 -4.50
CA LYS A 464 52.31 -13.10 -3.65
C LYS A 464 50.94 -13.27 -2.99
N VAL A 465 50.14 -12.19 -2.85
CA VAL A 465 48.82 -12.28 -2.20
C VAL A 465 47.78 -13.06 -3.02
N PHE A 466 48.05 -13.29 -4.29
CA PHE A 466 47.24 -14.14 -5.16
C PHE A 466 47.71 -15.61 -5.16
N GLU A 467 48.87 -15.91 -4.56
CA GLU A 467 49.32 -17.31 -4.45
C GLU A 467 48.43 -18.06 -3.46
N PRO A 468 47.95 -19.28 -3.79
CA PRO A 468 47.17 -20.10 -2.89
C PRO A 468 47.98 -20.36 -1.60
N PHE A 469 47.28 -20.31 -0.46
CA PHE A 469 47.84 -20.50 0.87
C PHE A 469 48.80 -19.42 1.38
N HIS A 470 48.96 -18.32 0.65
CA HIS A 470 49.70 -17.17 1.12
C HIS A 470 48.84 -16.34 2.09
N THR A 471 49.29 -16.18 3.31
CA THR A 471 48.65 -15.33 4.33
C THR A 471 49.68 -14.60 5.16
N THR A 472 49.45 -13.30 5.35
CA THR A 472 50.24 -12.47 6.27
C THR A 472 49.66 -12.48 7.70
N LYS A 473 48.52 -13.16 7.91
CA LYS A 473 47.77 -13.15 9.17
C LYS A 473 48.31 -14.26 10.10
N ARG A 474 48.66 -13.87 11.31
CA ARG A 474 49.09 -14.79 12.37
C ARG A 474 47.86 -15.30 13.13
N GLY A 475 47.53 -16.60 13.05
CA GLY A 475 46.42 -17.13 13.84
C GLY A 475 45.69 -18.39 13.34
N GLY A 476 46.11 -19.00 12.23
CA GLY A 476 45.62 -20.35 11.84
C GLY A 476 44.17 -20.48 11.36
N CYS A 477 43.36 -19.45 11.43
CA CYS A 477 41.95 -19.48 10.98
C CYS A 477 41.74 -19.15 9.49
N HIS A 478 42.75 -18.62 8.81
CA HIS A 478 42.66 -18.22 7.40
C HIS A 478 43.68 -18.99 6.57
N LEU A 479 43.20 -19.81 5.65
CA LEU A 479 44.03 -20.65 4.77
C LEU A 479 44.74 -19.89 3.65
N GLY A 480 44.51 -18.56 3.52
CA GLY A 480 45.15 -17.73 2.48
C GLY A 480 44.65 -18.01 1.07
N THR A 481 43.38 -18.38 0.91
CA THR A 481 42.78 -18.79 -0.36
C THR A 481 41.79 -17.77 -0.91
N GLY A 482 41.33 -16.79 -0.13
CA GLY A 482 40.27 -15.84 -0.53
C GLY A 482 40.59 -15.01 -1.77
N LEU A 483 41.82 -14.48 -1.90
CA LEU A 483 42.25 -13.69 -3.06
C LEU A 483 42.57 -14.55 -4.29
N SER A 484 43.14 -15.74 -4.09
CA SER A 484 43.38 -16.71 -5.17
C SER A 484 42.06 -17.24 -5.75
N SER A 485 41.07 -17.52 -4.90
CA SER A 485 39.72 -17.91 -5.31
C SER A 485 39.00 -16.76 -6.06
N ALA A 486 39.13 -15.53 -5.57
CA ALA A 486 38.60 -14.36 -6.27
C ALA A 486 39.20 -14.19 -7.68
N GLN A 487 40.53 -14.33 -7.79
CA GLN A 487 41.23 -14.30 -9.08
C GLN A 487 40.73 -15.37 -10.04
N GLN A 488 40.53 -16.59 -9.54
CA GLN A 488 39.99 -17.70 -10.35
C GLN A 488 38.60 -17.38 -10.88
N VAL A 489 37.69 -16.90 -10.03
CA VAL A 489 36.32 -16.53 -10.43
C VAL A 489 36.35 -15.41 -11.48
N VAL A 490 37.18 -14.39 -11.31
CA VAL A 490 37.35 -13.30 -12.28
C VAL A 490 37.86 -13.85 -13.62
N ALA A 491 38.86 -14.72 -13.59
CA ALA A 491 39.41 -15.36 -14.79
C ALA A 491 38.40 -16.25 -15.51
N GLU A 492 37.58 -17.01 -14.78
CA GLU A 492 36.47 -17.81 -15.33
C GLU A 492 35.42 -16.95 -16.06
N HIS A 493 35.27 -15.67 -15.64
CA HIS A 493 34.41 -14.71 -16.31
C HIS A 493 35.12 -13.88 -17.38
N GLY A 494 36.40 -14.22 -17.72
CA GLY A 494 37.19 -13.52 -18.71
C GLY A 494 37.62 -12.12 -18.28
N GLY A 495 37.56 -11.84 -16.98
CA GLY A 495 37.88 -10.57 -16.41
C GLY A 495 39.33 -10.47 -15.88
N PHE A 496 39.61 -9.36 -15.20
CA PHE A 496 40.91 -9.05 -14.61
C PHE A 496 40.71 -8.45 -13.22
N ILE A 497 41.57 -8.86 -12.26
CA ILE A 497 41.61 -8.31 -10.90
C ILE A 497 42.98 -7.69 -10.63
N GLU A 498 43.00 -6.49 -10.09
CA GLU A 498 44.20 -5.74 -9.77
C GLU A 498 44.13 -5.17 -8.36
N ILE A 499 45.27 -5.14 -7.68
CA ILE A 499 45.41 -4.49 -6.39
C ILE A 499 46.31 -3.28 -6.56
N GLU A 500 45.74 -2.11 -6.32
CA GLU A 500 46.50 -0.84 -6.32
C GLU A 500 46.82 -0.46 -4.87
N PRO A 501 48.13 -0.35 -4.53
CA PRO A 501 48.50 0.21 -3.25
C PRO A 501 48.14 1.71 -3.23
N THR A 502 47.39 2.13 -2.24
CA THR A 502 47.07 3.54 -2.07
C THR A 502 48.28 4.29 -1.53
N THR A 503 48.52 5.50 -2.07
CA THR A 503 49.69 6.33 -1.71
C THR A 503 49.70 6.82 -0.27
N THR A 504 48.57 6.75 0.43
CA THR A 504 48.42 7.29 1.79
C THR A 504 48.21 6.22 2.86
N ARG A 505 47.23 5.37 2.77
CA ARG A 505 46.90 4.21 3.60
C ARG A 505 45.75 3.47 2.96
N GLY A 506 45.63 2.14 3.16
CA GLY A 506 44.57 1.33 2.64
C GLY A 506 44.93 0.54 1.40
N CYS A 507 43.97 -0.22 0.91
CA CYS A 507 44.10 -1.03 -0.29
C CYS A 507 42.92 -0.74 -1.22
N ARG A 508 43.17 -0.75 -2.53
CA ARG A 508 42.12 -0.70 -3.55
C ARG A 508 42.21 -1.94 -4.41
N VAL A 509 41.11 -2.70 -4.44
CA VAL A 509 40.96 -3.85 -5.33
C VAL A 509 40.04 -3.42 -6.48
N ARG A 510 40.57 -3.52 -7.68
CA ARG A 510 39.81 -3.24 -8.92
C ARG A 510 39.50 -4.54 -9.63
N VAL A 511 38.25 -4.76 -9.96
CA VAL A 511 37.75 -5.91 -10.71
C VAL A 511 37.14 -5.41 -12.02
N LEU A 512 37.61 -5.91 -13.16
CA LEU A 512 37.08 -5.63 -14.47
C LEU A 512 36.44 -6.90 -15.01
N LEU A 513 35.14 -6.85 -15.33
CA LEU A 513 34.36 -7.95 -15.88
C LEU A 513 33.83 -7.58 -17.27
N PRO A 514 34.13 -8.35 -18.33
CA PRO A 514 33.63 -8.08 -19.67
C PRO A 514 32.13 -8.39 -19.76
N LEU A 515 31.38 -7.66 -20.60
CA LEU A 515 29.95 -7.88 -20.81
C LEU A 515 29.68 -9.20 -21.53
N ASP A 516 30.50 -9.49 -22.55
CA ASP A 516 30.43 -10.74 -23.33
C ASP A 516 31.60 -11.63 -22.93
N ARG A 517 31.29 -12.85 -22.57
CA ARG A 517 32.31 -13.89 -22.41
C ARG A 517 32.90 -14.19 -23.78
N ARG A 518 34.11 -13.71 -24.06
CA ARG A 518 34.83 -14.25 -25.19
C ARG A 518 35.25 -15.69 -24.85
N PRO A 519 34.98 -16.66 -25.71
CA PRO A 519 35.29 -18.08 -25.49
C PRO A 519 36.78 -18.31 -25.24
#